data_a4289499ad60829a8fe7242b52b7248a
#
_entry.id   a4289499ad60829a8fe7242b52b7248a
#
_cell.length_a   1.000
_cell.length_b   1.000
_cell.length_c   1.000
_cell.angle_alpha   90.00
_cell.angle_beta   90.00
_cell.angle_gamma   90.00
#
_symmetry.space_group_name_H-M   'P 1'
#
loop_
_entity.id
_entity.type
_entity.pdbx_description
1 polymer ?
#
loop_
_entity_poly.entity_id
_entity_poly.type
_entity_poly.pdbx_seq_one_letter_code
_entity_poly.pdbx_strand_id
1 'polypeptide(L)'
;VLPIVTGGQDTVAIRCPAHPMAMALLKEFAGGIVGPSANKFGHLSPTKAIDVDNDFGSEVDLILDGDACAVGIESTIVGFDGELPVMLRPGMITRETISTVISKEVLDVGPKPPRVPGSLPSHYAPVTKLVLLEADDIRQYLKENAGSHDFALLTFESFSELHPRIRMIIASRAPKDYAKNLYQWLRELDGVGAKVIIVEAVPATDAWDGIRDRLGRAAC
;
A
#
# COMPACT_ATOMS: atom_id res chain seq x y z
N VAL A 1 -16.83 -18.07 -13.75
CA VAL A 1 -15.96 -16.89 -13.93
C VAL A 1 -15.10 -17.11 -15.17
N LEU A 2 -14.93 -16.08 -16.01
CA LEU A 2 -14.13 -16.20 -17.24
C LEU A 2 -12.64 -16.37 -16.89
N PRO A 3 -11.89 -17.22 -17.63
CA PRO A 3 -10.45 -17.44 -17.36
C PRO A 3 -9.60 -16.16 -17.36
N ILE A 4 -9.99 -15.17 -18.17
CA ILE A 4 -9.30 -13.86 -18.19
C ILE A 4 -9.40 -13.12 -16.84
N VAL A 5 -10.47 -13.32 -16.09
CA VAL A 5 -10.68 -12.69 -14.77
C VAL A 5 -9.83 -13.38 -13.69
N THR A 6 -9.61 -14.70 -13.83
CA THR A 6 -8.80 -15.48 -12.88
C THR A 6 -7.29 -15.46 -13.24
N GLY A 7 -6.94 -14.88 -14.38
CA GLY A 7 -5.57 -14.97 -14.92
C GLY A 7 -5.16 -16.42 -15.22
N GLY A 8 -6.12 -17.28 -15.56
CA GLY A 8 -5.91 -18.69 -15.83
C GLY A 8 -5.72 -19.57 -14.60
N GLN A 9 -5.99 -19.05 -13.40
CA GLN A 9 -5.95 -19.82 -12.15
C GLN A 9 -7.32 -20.47 -11.84
N ASP A 10 -7.30 -21.53 -11.04
CA ASP A 10 -8.50 -22.23 -10.58
C ASP A 10 -9.21 -21.49 -9.42
N THR A 11 -8.65 -20.38 -8.99
CA THR A 11 -9.17 -19.53 -7.92
C THR A 11 -9.49 -18.13 -8.43
N VAL A 12 -10.44 -17.45 -7.76
CA VAL A 12 -10.77 -16.05 -8.00
C VAL A 12 -10.80 -15.28 -6.69
N ALA A 13 -10.19 -14.09 -6.67
CA ALA A 13 -10.29 -13.21 -5.51
C ALA A 13 -11.63 -12.45 -5.55
N ILE A 14 -12.41 -12.59 -4.48
CA ILE A 14 -13.69 -11.90 -4.32
C ILE A 14 -13.56 -10.83 -3.25
N ARG A 15 -14.08 -9.64 -3.52
CA ARG A 15 -14.16 -8.52 -2.60
C ARG A 15 -15.62 -8.12 -2.39
N CYS A 16 -15.99 -7.88 -1.13
CA CYS A 16 -17.22 -7.20 -0.78
C CYS A 16 -16.83 -5.79 -0.27
N PRO A 17 -17.01 -4.73 -1.06
CA PRO A 17 -16.63 -3.38 -0.63
C PRO A 17 -17.59 -2.86 0.43
N ALA A 18 -17.04 -2.03 1.36
CA ALA A 18 -17.85 -1.32 2.37
C ALA A 18 -18.20 0.11 1.95
N HIS A 19 -17.61 0.62 0.87
CA HIS A 19 -17.80 2.00 0.43
C HIS A 19 -19.21 2.22 -0.14
N PRO A 20 -19.99 3.23 0.34
CA PRO A 20 -21.37 3.41 -0.06
C PRO A 20 -21.57 3.57 -1.57
N MET A 21 -20.74 4.35 -2.24
CA MET A 21 -20.81 4.56 -3.70
C MET A 21 -20.52 3.25 -4.45
N ALA A 22 -19.51 2.48 -4.05
CA ALA A 22 -19.22 1.19 -4.66
C ALA A 22 -20.36 0.18 -4.47
N MET A 23 -21.00 0.19 -3.30
CA MET A 23 -22.17 -0.63 -3.03
C MET A 23 -23.39 -0.22 -3.86
N ALA A 24 -23.62 1.09 -4.03
CA ALA A 24 -24.68 1.60 -4.89
C ALA A 24 -24.46 1.19 -6.36
N LEU A 25 -23.22 1.35 -6.86
CA LEU A 25 -22.85 0.93 -8.20
C LEU A 25 -23.08 -0.58 -8.42
N LEU A 26 -22.63 -1.43 -7.50
CA LEU A 26 -22.83 -2.88 -7.58
C LEU A 26 -24.30 -3.27 -7.56
N LYS A 27 -25.11 -2.56 -6.78
CA LYS A 27 -26.57 -2.80 -6.71
C LYS A 27 -27.26 -2.45 -8.03
N GLU A 28 -26.92 -1.31 -8.63
CA GLU A 28 -27.48 -0.91 -9.93
C GLU A 28 -26.98 -1.80 -11.08
N PHE A 29 -25.71 -2.20 -11.05
CA PHE A 29 -25.11 -3.08 -12.03
C PHE A 29 -25.65 -4.53 -11.93
N ALA A 30 -26.14 -4.92 -10.77
CA ALA A 30 -26.73 -6.25 -10.47
C ALA A 30 -25.80 -7.43 -10.85
N GLY A 31 -24.47 -7.27 -10.70
CA GLY A 31 -23.48 -8.27 -11.08
C GLY A 31 -22.12 -8.03 -10.46
N GLY A 32 -21.16 -8.88 -10.84
CA GLY A 32 -19.76 -8.71 -10.43
C GLY A 32 -19.03 -7.73 -11.33
N ILE A 33 -18.23 -6.85 -10.73
CA ILE A 33 -17.38 -5.87 -11.43
C ILE A 33 -15.92 -6.22 -11.19
N VAL A 34 -15.10 -6.23 -12.24
CA VAL A 34 -13.65 -6.40 -12.12
C VAL A 34 -13.05 -5.10 -11.60
N GLY A 35 -12.34 -5.17 -10.48
CA GLY A 35 -11.80 -4.00 -9.79
C GLY A 35 -10.29 -4.11 -9.55
N PRO A 36 -9.42 -3.88 -10.54
CA PRO A 36 -7.98 -3.72 -10.31
C PRO A 36 -7.70 -2.39 -9.58
N SER A 37 -6.46 -2.22 -9.10
CA SER A 37 -5.99 -0.90 -8.65
C SER A 37 -5.86 0.01 -9.88
N ALA A 38 -6.38 1.25 -9.78
CA ALA A 38 -6.34 2.21 -10.86
C ALA A 38 -5.02 3.00 -10.88
N ASN A 39 -3.90 2.30 -11.04
CA ASN A 39 -2.54 2.86 -11.16
C ASN A 39 -1.78 2.20 -12.30
N LYS A 40 -0.76 2.86 -12.82
CA LYS A 40 0.21 2.25 -13.73
C LYS A 40 0.92 1.11 -13.03
N PHE A 41 1.21 0.04 -13.78
CA PHE A 41 1.81 -1.18 -13.21
C PHE A 41 3.08 -0.88 -12.41
N GLY A 42 3.18 -1.40 -11.20
CA GLY A 42 4.31 -1.20 -10.29
C GLY A 42 4.28 0.10 -9.48
N HIS A 43 3.50 1.10 -9.89
CA HIS A 43 3.44 2.41 -9.24
C HIS A 43 2.55 2.43 -7.99
N LEU A 44 2.57 3.57 -7.28
CA LEU A 44 1.76 3.83 -6.09
C LEU A 44 0.26 3.72 -6.41
N SER A 45 -0.48 3.02 -5.59
CA SER A 45 -1.94 2.96 -5.74
C SER A 45 -2.58 4.32 -5.44
N PRO A 46 -3.63 4.72 -6.19
CA PRO A 46 -4.37 5.94 -5.93
C PRO A 46 -5.21 5.80 -4.66
N THR A 47 -5.34 6.88 -3.92
CA THR A 47 -6.20 6.97 -2.74
C THR A 47 -7.25 8.07 -2.82
N LYS A 48 -7.22 8.85 -3.89
CA LYS A 48 -8.19 9.89 -4.23
C LYS A 48 -8.49 9.87 -5.72
N ALA A 49 -9.63 10.41 -6.13
CA ALA A 49 -10.01 10.55 -7.54
C ALA A 49 -8.95 11.30 -8.36
N ILE A 50 -8.39 12.37 -7.80
CA ILE A 50 -7.36 13.17 -8.46
C ILE A 50 -6.07 12.38 -8.74
N ASP A 51 -5.74 11.37 -7.94
CA ASP A 51 -4.57 10.51 -8.19
C ASP A 51 -4.79 9.70 -9.48
N VAL A 52 -6.03 9.21 -9.72
CA VAL A 52 -6.41 8.49 -10.94
C VAL A 52 -6.39 9.42 -12.15
N ASP A 53 -6.92 10.62 -12.01
CA ASP A 53 -6.93 11.63 -13.07
C ASP A 53 -5.50 12.03 -13.48
N ASN A 54 -4.61 12.23 -12.51
CA ASN A 54 -3.20 12.52 -12.76
C ASN A 54 -2.44 11.36 -13.44
N ASP A 55 -2.78 10.11 -13.09
CA ASP A 55 -2.09 8.92 -13.63
C ASP A 55 -2.59 8.56 -15.05
N PHE A 56 -3.89 8.79 -15.37
CA PHE A 56 -4.53 8.31 -16.59
C PHE A 56 -5.21 9.40 -17.44
N GLY A 57 -5.69 10.48 -16.83
CA GLY A 57 -6.41 11.54 -17.54
C GLY A 57 -7.54 11.00 -18.42
N SER A 58 -7.48 11.30 -19.72
CA SER A 58 -8.47 10.87 -20.70
C SER A 58 -8.44 9.39 -21.08
N GLU A 59 -7.54 8.59 -20.52
CA GLU A 59 -7.51 7.13 -20.72
C GLU A 59 -8.62 6.41 -19.92
N VAL A 60 -9.28 7.11 -18.99
CA VAL A 60 -10.40 6.61 -18.18
C VAL A 60 -11.67 7.37 -18.55
N ASP A 61 -12.73 6.66 -18.94
CA ASP A 61 -13.98 7.28 -19.39
C ASP A 61 -14.72 8.01 -18.27
N LEU A 62 -14.64 7.51 -17.02
CA LEU A 62 -15.35 8.08 -15.88
C LEU A 62 -14.62 7.78 -14.57
N ILE A 63 -14.49 8.78 -13.72
CA ILE A 63 -14.00 8.66 -12.36
C ILE A 63 -15.14 9.03 -11.40
N LEU A 64 -15.55 8.09 -10.57
CA LEU A 64 -16.49 8.35 -9.49
C LEU A 64 -15.71 8.80 -8.25
N ASP A 65 -15.86 10.08 -7.89
CA ASP A 65 -15.20 10.61 -6.69
C ASP A 65 -15.97 10.19 -5.43
N GLY A 66 -15.40 9.27 -4.70
CA GLY A 66 -15.89 8.76 -3.42
C GLY A 66 -15.11 9.28 -2.22
N ASP A 67 -14.49 10.44 -2.32
CA ASP A 67 -13.55 10.98 -1.33
C ASP A 67 -12.26 10.17 -1.17
N ALA A 68 -11.43 10.57 -0.21
CA ALA A 68 -10.19 9.86 0.09
C ALA A 68 -10.46 8.50 0.72
N CYS A 69 -9.67 7.49 0.34
CA CYS A 69 -9.76 6.15 0.91
C CYS A 69 -9.64 6.17 2.44
N ALA A 70 -10.57 5.49 3.12
CA ALA A 70 -10.59 5.46 4.58
C ALA A 70 -9.39 4.69 5.18
N VAL A 71 -8.89 3.67 4.47
CA VAL A 71 -7.78 2.81 4.92
C VAL A 71 -6.44 3.19 4.29
N GLY A 72 -6.42 3.49 3.00
CA GLY A 72 -5.24 3.99 2.26
C GLY A 72 -4.33 2.91 1.66
N ILE A 73 -4.24 1.73 2.21
CA ILE A 73 -3.55 0.58 1.60
C ILE A 73 -4.55 -0.51 1.21
N GLU A 74 -4.11 -1.44 0.39
CA GLU A 74 -4.96 -2.52 -0.10
C GLU A 74 -5.38 -3.48 1.01
N SER A 75 -6.54 -4.11 0.79
CA SER A 75 -7.16 -5.06 1.72
C SER A 75 -6.28 -6.27 2.01
N THR A 76 -6.45 -6.85 3.19
CA THR A 76 -6.01 -8.20 3.51
C THR A 76 -6.65 -9.19 2.53
N ILE A 77 -5.86 -10.18 2.07
CA ILE A 77 -6.35 -11.29 1.25
C ILE A 77 -6.12 -12.59 2.02
N VAL A 78 -7.19 -13.33 2.22
CA VAL A 78 -7.17 -14.66 2.81
C VAL A 78 -7.52 -15.67 1.72
N GLY A 79 -6.75 -16.73 1.63
CA GLY A 79 -7.03 -17.91 0.83
C GLY A 79 -7.26 -19.13 1.71
N PHE A 80 -7.31 -20.29 1.06
CA PHE A 80 -7.45 -21.56 1.75
C PHE A 80 -6.47 -22.60 1.18
N ASP A 81 -5.83 -23.34 2.08
CA ASP A 81 -5.11 -24.57 1.76
C ASP A 81 -5.93 -25.73 2.35
N GLY A 82 -6.70 -26.40 1.48
CA GLY A 82 -7.78 -27.27 1.93
C GLY A 82 -8.83 -26.49 2.73
N GLU A 83 -9.01 -26.83 3.99
CA GLU A 83 -9.91 -26.11 4.93
C GLU A 83 -9.20 -25.09 5.82
N LEU A 84 -7.89 -24.97 5.70
CA LEU A 84 -7.08 -24.08 6.54
C LEU A 84 -6.99 -22.69 5.89
N PRO A 85 -7.36 -21.63 6.60
CA PRO A 85 -7.21 -20.27 6.12
C PRO A 85 -5.73 -19.87 6.10
N VAL A 86 -5.29 -19.24 5.00
CA VAL A 86 -3.90 -18.77 4.83
C VAL A 86 -3.88 -17.28 4.47
N MET A 87 -2.90 -16.54 5.00
CA MET A 87 -2.71 -15.12 4.70
C MET A 87 -1.96 -14.95 3.37
N LEU A 88 -2.67 -14.58 2.30
CA LEU A 88 -2.08 -14.36 0.98
C LEU A 88 -1.50 -12.94 0.82
N ARG A 89 -2.07 -11.95 1.50
CA ARG A 89 -1.56 -10.58 1.53
C ARG A 89 -1.96 -9.90 2.83
N PRO A 90 -1.02 -9.40 3.63
CA PRO A 90 -1.35 -8.64 4.82
C PRO A 90 -1.95 -7.27 4.46
N GLY A 91 -2.86 -6.77 5.31
CA GLY A 91 -3.49 -5.45 5.24
C GLY A 91 -3.86 -4.99 6.63
N MET A 92 -4.78 -4.01 6.75
CA MET A 92 -5.15 -3.44 8.05
C MET A 92 -6.07 -4.34 8.91
N ILE A 93 -6.65 -5.40 8.32
CA ILE A 93 -7.28 -6.46 9.10
C ILE A 93 -6.19 -7.50 9.39
N THR A 94 -5.78 -7.58 10.65
CA THR A 94 -4.66 -8.43 11.07
C THR A 94 -5.02 -9.91 11.07
N ARG A 95 -4.00 -10.76 11.05
CA ARG A 95 -4.13 -12.22 11.21
C ARG A 95 -4.90 -12.59 12.49
N GLU A 96 -4.54 -11.95 13.61
CA GLU A 96 -5.18 -12.17 14.90
C GLU A 96 -6.69 -11.85 14.86
N THR A 97 -7.04 -10.70 14.26
CA THR A 97 -8.44 -10.30 14.09
C THR A 97 -9.24 -11.35 13.31
N ILE A 98 -8.68 -11.84 12.20
CA ILE A 98 -9.34 -12.85 11.38
C ILE A 98 -9.46 -14.16 12.15
N SER A 99 -8.38 -14.63 12.75
CA SER A 99 -8.34 -15.88 13.55
C SER A 99 -9.39 -15.87 14.66
N THR A 100 -9.56 -14.72 15.33
CA THR A 100 -10.58 -14.54 16.36
C THR A 100 -12.00 -14.68 15.80
N VAL A 101 -12.29 -14.05 14.67
CA VAL A 101 -13.62 -14.05 14.05
C VAL A 101 -14.01 -15.45 13.55
N ILE A 102 -13.08 -16.15 12.90
CA ILE A 102 -13.36 -17.48 12.33
C ILE A 102 -13.10 -18.64 13.32
N SER A 103 -12.58 -18.34 14.51
CA SER A 103 -12.20 -19.35 15.52
C SER A 103 -11.24 -20.41 14.98
N LYS A 104 -10.35 -20.03 14.06
CA LYS A 104 -9.32 -20.88 13.46
C LYS A 104 -8.05 -20.03 13.28
N GLU A 105 -6.89 -20.66 13.45
CA GLU A 105 -5.61 -20.03 13.16
C GLU A 105 -5.48 -19.75 11.66
N VAL A 106 -5.07 -18.54 11.30
CA VAL A 106 -4.72 -18.15 9.92
C VAL A 106 -3.23 -18.39 9.73
N LEU A 107 -2.87 -19.31 8.87
CA LEU A 107 -1.50 -19.74 8.64
C LEU A 107 -0.77 -18.85 7.61
N ASP A 108 0.53 -19.01 7.54
CA ASP A 108 1.33 -18.49 6.42
C ASP A 108 1.08 -19.31 5.16
N VAL A 109 1.30 -18.68 4.02
CA VAL A 109 1.19 -19.36 2.73
C VAL A 109 2.20 -20.50 2.61
N GLY A 110 1.75 -21.60 2.02
CA GLY A 110 2.64 -22.69 1.62
C GLY A 110 3.57 -22.32 0.47
N PRO A 111 4.38 -23.25 -0.01
CA PRO A 111 5.42 -22.99 -1.02
C PRO A 111 4.89 -22.62 -2.42
N LYS A 112 3.62 -22.84 -2.69
CA LYS A 112 2.98 -22.55 -3.99
C LYS A 112 1.62 -21.85 -3.80
N PRO A 113 1.60 -20.61 -3.31
CA PRO A 113 0.35 -19.89 -3.14
C PRO A 113 -0.27 -19.50 -4.50
N PRO A 114 -1.58 -19.29 -4.58
CA PRO A 114 -2.20 -18.66 -5.74
C PRO A 114 -1.63 -17.25 -5.90
N ARG A 115 -1.49 -16.83 -7.16
CA ARG A 115 -1.07 -15.45 -7.45
C ARG A 115 -2.18 -14.48 -7.05
N VAL A 116 -1.83 -13.46 -6.28
CA VAL A 116 -2.75 -12.39 -5.87
C VAL A 116 -2.22 -11.03 -6.29
N PRO A 117 -3.07 -10.01 -6.47
CA PRO A 117 -2.62 -8.65 -6.75
C PRO A 117 -1.63 -8.16 -5.68
N GLY A 118 -0.53 -7.54 -6.12
CA GLY A 118 0.51 -7.04 -5.23
C GLY A 118 1.45 -8.11 -4.65
N SER A 119 1.50 -9.33 -5.22
CA SER A 119 2.42 -10.39 -4.77
C SER A 119 3.80 -10.31 -5.43
N LEU A 120 4.02 -9.40 -6.37
CA LEU A 120 5.33 -9.24 -7.01
C LEU A 120 6.35 -8.64 -6.02
N PRO A 121 7.63 -8.99 -6.13
CA PRO A 121 8.69 -8.45 -5.29
C PRO A 121 8.74 -6.92 -5.32
N SER A 122 8.76 -6.30 -6.50
CA SER A 122 8.68 -4.86 -6.68
C SER A 122 7.27 -4.45 -7.08
N HIS A 123 6.63 -3.64 -6.25
CA HIS A 123 5.29 -3.09 -6.44
C HIS A 123 5.05 -1.90 -5.50
N TYR A 124 4.05 -1.07 -5.78
CA TYR A 124 3.71 0.10 -4.94
C TYR A 124 4.85 1.13 -4.83
N ALA A 125 5.73 1.18 -5.83
CA ALA A 125 6.92 2.01 -5.79
C ALA A 125 6.66 3.43 -6.33
N PRO A 126 7.22 4.48 -5.68
CA PRO A 126 7.37 5.79 -6.31
C PRO A 126 8.36 5.70 -7.49
N VAL A 127 8.39 6.72 -8.35
CA VAL A 127 9.38 6.83 -9.43
C VAL A 127 10.78 7.07 -8.85
N THR A 128 10.85 7.89 -7.81
CA THR A 128 12.08 8.15 -7.05
C THR A 128 12.46 6.91 -6.24
N LYS A 129 13.73 6.51 -6.28
CA LYS A 129 14.23 5.39 -5.50
C LYS A 129 13.86 5.54 -4.03
N LEU A 130 13.26 4.50 -3.43
CA LEU A 130 12.92 4.44 -2.01
C LEU A 130 13.89 3.53 -1.27
N VAL A 131 14.32 3.96 -0.09
CA VAL A 131 15.20 3.20 0.81
C VAL A 131 14.59 3.18 2.21
N LEU A 132 14.52 2.00 2.82
CA LEU A 132 14.12 1.83 4.22
C LEU A 132 15.36 1.83 5.10
N LEU A 133 15.37 2.65 6.14
CA LEU A 133 16.44 2.74 7.13
C LEU A 133 15.85 2.73 8.55
N GLU A 134 16.59 2.15 9.47
CA GLU A 134 16.30 2.28 10.90
C GLU A 134 16.60 3.71 11.38
N ALA A 135 15.99 4.14 12.48
CA ALA A 135 16.10 5.51 12.99
C ALA A 135 17.57 5.95 13.20
N ASP A 136 18.41 5.06 13.70
CA ASP A 136 19.84 5.36 13.94
C ASP A 136 20.63 5.49 12.64
N ASP A 137 20.30 4.66 11.64
CA ASP A 137 20.91 4.74 10.30
C ASP A 137 20.52 6.04 9.59
N ILE A 138 19.28 6.54 9.79
CA ILE A 138 18.86 7.84 9.28
C ILE A 138 19.70 8.96 9.92
N ARG A 139 19.89 8.93 11.23
CA ARG A 139 20.72 9.92 11.94
C ARG A 139 22.17 9.92 11.43
N GLN A 140 22.73 8.75 11.18
CA GLN A 140 24.05 8.61 10.59
C GLN A 140 24.08 9.16 9.16
N TYR A 141 23.13 8.76 8.32
CA TYR A 141 23.01 9.25 6.95
C TYR A 141 22.93 10.78 6.87
N LEU A 142 22.14 11.42 7.74
CA LEU A 142 22.01 12.87 7.79
C LEU A 142 23.33 13.55 8.17
N LYS A 143 24.12 12.99 9.09
CA LYS A 143 25.44 13.52 9.45
C LYS A 143 26.44 13.41 8.29
N GLU A 144 26.46 12.27 7.61
CA GLU A 144 27.35 12.03 6.47
C GLU A 144 27.00 12.86 5.24
N ASN A 145 25.73 13.30 5.12
CA ASN A 145 25.20 14.08 4.01
C ASN A 145 24.79 15.50 4.42
N ALA A 146 25.38 16.07 5.46
CA ALA A 146 25.04 17.39 6.05
C ALA A 146 25.20 18.51 5.04
N GLY A 147 25.17 18.67 3.99
CA GLY A 147 25.15 19.72 2.95
C GLY A 147 24.37 19.31 1.71
N SER A 148 23.96 18.05 1.65
CA SER A 148 23.15 17.52 0.57
C SER A 148 21.68 17.88 0.77
N HIS A 149 20.96 18.09 -0.30
CA HIS A 149 19.51 18.30 -0.31
C HIS A 149 18.82 17.42 -1.37
N ASP A 150 19.50 16.37 -1.80
CA ASP A 150 19.04 15.47 -2.87
C ASP A 150 18.15 14.32 -2.37
N PHE A 151 17.63 14.40 -1.16
CA PHE A 151 16.78 13.38 -0.56
C PHE A 151 15.53 13.98 0.07
N ALA A 152 14.51 13.13 0.23
CA ALA A 152 13.28 13.44 0.96
C ALA A 152 13.08 12.40 2.07
N LEU A 153 12.33 12.77 3.12
CA LEU A 153 12.22 11.97 4.35
C LEU A 153 10.77 11.69 4.73
N LEU A 154 10.50 10.45 5.12
CA LEU A 154 9.30 10.04 5.85
C LEU A 154 9.74 9.37 7.15
N THR A 155 9.55 10.05 8.28
CA THR A 155 10.11 9.66 9.57
C THR A 155 9.11 9.83 10.70
N PHE A 156 9.35 9.20 11.85
CA PHE A 156 8.53 9.39 13.04
C PHE A 156 8.99 10.54 13.92
N GLU A 157 10.16 11.10 13.66
CA GLU A 157 10.76 12.19 14.44
C GLU A 157 11.11 13.36 13.53
N SER A 158 11.17 14.56 14.11
CA SER A 158 11.65 15.74 13.41
C SER A 158 13.17 15.88 13.56
N PHE A 159 13.80 16.40 12.51
CA PHE A 159 15.22 16.77 12.52
C PHE A 159 15.35 18.28 12.30
N SER A 160 15.91 19.01 13.27
CA SER A 160 15.96 20.49 13.27
C SER A 160 17.04 21.08 12.37
N GLU A 161 18.03 20.30 11.99
CA GLU A 161 19.24 20.78 11.28
C GLU A 161 19.23 20.44 9.78
N LEU A 162 18.03 20.23 9.20
CA LEU A 162 17.90 19.91 7.79
C LEU A 162 17.99 21.15 6.91
N HIS A 163 18.58 20.98 5.72
CA HIS A 163 18.55 22.01 4.71
C HIS A 163 17.10 22.35 4.31
N PRO A 164 16.73 23.66 4.15
CA PRO A 164 15.34 24.06 3.87
C PRO A 164 14.68 23.44 2.61
N ARG A 165 15.49 22.93 1.70
CA ARG A 165 15.00 22.24 0.48
C ARG A 165 14.63 20.78 0.70
N ILE A 166 15.01 20.18 1.82
CA ILE A 166 14.64 18.79 2.13
C ILE A 166 13.19 18.76 2.54
N ARG A 167 12.37 18.04 1.78
CA ARG A 167 11.01 17.76 2.20
C ARG A 167 11.03 16.64 3.21
N MET A 168 10.51 16.92 4.39
CA MET A 168 10.33 15.94 5.45
C MET A 168 8.85 15.86 5.84
N ILE A 169 8.36 14.65 5.97
CA ILE A 169 7.02 14.35 6.51
C ILE A 169 7.23 13.59 7.82
N ILE A 170 6.59 14.08 8.88
CA ILE A 170 6.56 13.38 10.18
C ILE A 170 5.30 12.51 10.19
N ALA A 171 5.51 11.21 10.18
CA ALA A 171 4.46 10.21 10.13
C ALA A 171 3.81 9.97 11.50
N SER A 172 2.54 9.61 11.49
CA SER A 172 1.84 9.14 12.69
C SER A 172 2.39 7.80 13.16
N ARG A 173 2.56 7.64 14.48
CA ARG A 173 2.89 6.35 15.11
C ARG A 173 1.68 5.42 15.26
N ALA A 174 0.48 5.87 14.88
CA ALA A 174 -0.71 5.04 14.85
C ALA A 174 -0.82 4.30 13.51
N PRO A 175 -0.83 2.95 13.48
CA PRO A 175 -0.82 2.18 12.23
C PRO A 175 -1.96 2.55 11.26
N LYS A 176 -3.16 2.82 11.79
CA LYS A 176 -4.32 3.21 10.97
C LYS A 176 -4.10 4.53 10.25
N ASP A 177 -3.56 5.54 10.94
CA ASP A 177 -3.30 6.84 10.34
C ASP A 177 -2.13 6.76 9.35
N TYR A 178 -1.10 5.99 9.68
CA TYR A 178 0.03 5.75 8.78
C TYR A 178 -0.44 5.09 7.49
N ALA A 179 -1.18 3.99 7.57
CA ALA A 179 -1.71 3.29 6.41
C ALA A 179 -2.59 4.19 5.54
N LYS A 180 -3.47 4.99 6.17
CA LYS A 180 -4.36 5.92 5.47
C LYS A 180 -3.60 6.93 4.62
N ASN A 181 -2.45 7.40 5.08
CA ASN A 181 -1.72 8.49 4.45
C ASN A 181 -0.49 8.02 3.64
N LEU A 182 -0.08 6.76 3.75
CA LEU A 182 1.17 6.25 3.19
C LEU A 182 1.37 6.65 1.72
N TYR A 183 0.44 6.31 0.84
CA TYR A 183 0.60 6.58 -0.59
C TYR A 183 0.52 8.07 -0.92
N GLN A 184 -0.25 8.86 -0.17
CA GLN A 184 -0.26 10.32 -0.35
C GLN A 184 1.09 10.94 0.05
N TRP A 185 1.67 10.51 1.18
CA TRP A 185 2.99 10.95 1.58
C TRP A 185 4.07 10.55 0.57
N LEU A 186 4.03 9.30 0.07
CA LEU A 186 4.99 8.86 -0.95
C LEU A 186 4.82 9.64 -2.27
N ARG A 187 3.59 9.92 -2.73
CA ARG A 187 3.35 10.78 -3.90
C ARG A 187 3.87 12.20 -3.70
N GLU A 188 3.67 12.77 -2.52
CA GLU A 188 4.19 14.09 -2.18
C GLU A 188 5.72 14.13 -2.23
N LEU A 189 6.38 13.14 -1.63
CA LEU A 189 7.83 13.04 -1.63
C LEU A 189 8.42 12.70 -3.00
N ASP A 190 7.70 11.96 -3.83
CA ASP A 190 8.08 11.64 -5.20
C ASP A 190 8.07 12.89 -6.11
N GLY A 191 7.16 13.83 -5.83
CA GLY A 191 7.00 15.07 -6.58
C GLY A 191 8.01 16.17 -6.28
N VAL A 192 8.89 16.03 -5.28
CA VAL A 192 9.82 17.11 -4.88
C VAL A 192 11.14 17.12 -5.66
N GLY A 193 11.37 16.15 -6.54
CA GLY A 193 12.58 16.08 -7.37
C GLY A 193 13.84 15.61 -6.60
N ALA A 194 13.67 14.93 -5.48
CA ALA A 194 14.76 14.27 -4.76
C ALA A 194 15.32 13.07 -5.56
N LYS A 195 16.56 12.68 -5.32
CA LYS A 195 17.16 11.49 -5.92
C LYS A 195 16.81 10.21 -5.15
N VAL A 196 16.45 10.34 -3.88
CA VAL A 196 16.09 9.23 -3.01
C VAL A 196 15.05 9.67 -1.97
N ILE A 197 14.09 8.81 -1.72
CA ILE A 197 13.14 8.91 -0.61
C ILE A 197 13.63 7.96 0.49
N ILE A 198 13.94 8.50 1.65
CA ILE A 198 14.33 7.72 2.83
C ILE A 198 13.12 7.60 3.73
N VAL A 199 12.73 6.38 4.03
CA VAL A 199 11.59 6.08 4.90
C VAL A 199 12.10 5.35 6.14
N GLU A 200 11.71 5.84 7.32
CA GLU A 200 12.01 5.17 8.58
C GLU A 200 11.27 3.83 8.64
N ALA A 201 11.98 2.77 8.99
CA ALA A 201 11.43 1.44 9.14
C ALA A 201 10.32 1.43 10.19
N VAL A 202 9.22 0.78 9.86
CA VAL A 202 8.05 0.70 10.75
C VAL A 202 8.17 -0.49 11.72
N PRO A 203 7.52 -0.43 12.90
CA PRO A 203 7.61 -1.49 13.91
C PRO A 203 7.24 -2.88 13.37
N ALA A 204 7.96 -3.91 13.84
CA ALA A 204 7.76 -5.31 13.46
C ALA A 204 6.65 -5.99 14.30
N THR A 205 5.44 -5.41 14.29
CA THR A 205 4.27 -5.99 14.95
C THR A 205 3.12 -6.20 13.96
N ASP A 206 2.20 -7.09 14.26
CA ASP A 206 1.06 -7.47 13.39
C ASP A 206 0.24 -6.28 12.90
N ALA A 207 0.08 -5.25 13.74
CA ALA A 207 -0.62 -4.02 13.37
C ALA A 207 0.05 -3.25 12.22
N TRP A 208 1.34 -3.49 11.98
CA TRP A 208 2.16 -2.84 10.96
C TRP A 208 2.45 -3.75 9.75
N ASP A 209 2.05 -5.03 9.78
CA ASP A 209 2.38 -6.00 8.73
C ASP A 209 1.97 -5.55 7.33
N GLY A 210 0.76 -5.02 7.19
CA GLY A 210 0.28 -4.51 5.91
C GLY A 210 1.10 -3.32 5.39
N ILE A 211 1.52 -2.43 6.28
CA ILE A 211 2.36 -1.26 5.95
C ILE A 211 3.76 -1.72 5.59
N ARG A 212 4.33 -2.61 6.41
CA ARG A 212 5.67 -3.19 6.21
C ARG A 212 5.80 -3.92 4.87
N ASP A 213 4.78 -4.71 4.49
CA ASP A 213 4.72 -5.36 3.18
C ASP A 213 4.75 -4.35 2.03
N ARG A 214 3.97 -3.26 2.11
CA ARG A 214 3.95 -2.22 1.07
C ARG A 214 5.27 -1.48 0.96
N LEU A 215 5.85 -1.07 2.07
CA LEU A 215 7.13 -0.39 2.10
C LEU A 215 8.28 -1.29 1.63
N GLY A 216 8.30 -2.56 2.05
CA GLY A 216 9.31 -3.51 1.59
C GLY A 216 9.28 -3.71 0.07
N ARG A 217 8.07 -3.78 -0.54
CA ARG A 217 7.93 -3.89 -2.00
C ARG A 217 8.24 -2.61 -2.74
N ALA A 218 8.01 -1.45 -2.13
CA ALA A 218 8.34 -0.16 -2.69
C ALA A 218 9.85 0.12 -2.70
N ALA A 219 10.61 -0.55 -1.82
CA ALA A 219 12.07 -0.41 -1.68
C ALA A 219 12.88 -1.44 -2.52
N CYS A 220 12.20 -2.33 -3.28
CA CYS A 220 12.83 -3.38 -4.10
C CYS A 220 13.25 -2.90 -5.48
#